data_4cfee3206df950753a1fdae3bdfe20b4
#
_entry.id   4cfee3206df950753a1fdae3bdfe20b4
#
_cell.length_a   1.000
_cell.length_b   1.000
_cell.length_c   1.000
_cell.angle_alpha   90.00
_cell.angle_beta   90.00
_cell.angle_gamma   90.00
#
_symmetry.space_group_name_H-M   'P 1'
#
loop_
_entity.id
_entity.type
_entity.pdbx_description
1 polymer ?
#
loop_
_entity_poly.entity_id
_entity_poly.type
_entity_poly.pdbx_seq_one_letter_code
_entity_poly.pdbx_strand_id
1 'polypeptide(L)'
;AGRTQAEWPIHWAMNEEQPSTFPFKGYAAQYTPSILGDYQRLSYDRSQPWERDIAYYNRFDADVTVAAPKAYVVPQAWREVIERLRWNGVEMSRITAEQTVTARYYHIANVGTRATAYEGHMFHDTVELEARTGQFTLQAGDYVISLDQDNARYAVETLEPEAHDSFFRWGFFNSVLEKKEAFSDYVFEDMASELLRDEPALAAKFADWKARSEERRVGKE
;
A
#
# COMPACT_ATOMS: atom_id res chain seq x y z
N ALA A 1 25.24 -9.59 -1.55
CA ALA A 1 25.31 -8.16 -1.95
C ALA A 1 24.31 -7.24 -1.22
N GLY A 2 23.63 -7.68 -0.18
CA GLY A 2 22.58 -6.90 0.51
C GLY A 2 22.94 -6.36 1.91
N ARG A 3 24.02 -6.82 2.50
CA ARG A 3 24.31 -6.62 3.94
C ARG A 3 24.71 -5.19 4.37
N THR A 4 24.94 -4.26 3.43
CA THR A 4 25.43 -2.90 3.75
C THR A 4 24.73 -1.80 2.95
N GLN A 5 23.60 -2.09 2.34
CA GLN A 5 22.87 -1.08 1.55
C GLN A 5 22.19 -0.09 2.50
N ALA A 6 22.54 1.20 2.37
CA ALA A 6 21.98 2.27 3.22
C ALA A 6 20.55 2.66 2.83
N GLU A 7 20.22 2.51 1.56
CA GLU A 7 18.91 2.86 0.99
C GLU A 7 18.42 1.74 0.07
N TRP A 8 17.12 1.48 0.11
CA TRP A 8 16.47 0.47 -0.72
C TRP A 8 15.42 1.13 -1.60
N PRO A 9 15.58 1.07 -2.94
CA PRO A 9 14.47 1.40 -3.82
C PRO A 9 13.41 0.30 -3.72
N ILE A 10 12.16 0.71 -3.52
CA ILE A 10 11.02 -0.18 -3.28
C ILE A 10 9.86 0.02 -4.25
N HIS A 11 9.89 1.09 -5.03
CA HIS A 11 8.93 1.36 -6.08
C HIS A 11 9.63 1.93 -7.30
N TRP A 12 9.13 1.62 -8.51
CA TRP A 12 9.70 2.07 -9.77
C TRP A 12 8.60 2.56 -10.69
N ALA A 13 8.83 3.69 -11.33
CA ALA A 13 8.01 4.22 -12.39
C ALA A 13 8.64 3.96 -13.76
N MET A 14 7.82 3.69 -14.76
CA MET A 14 8.26 3.56 -16.14
C MET A 14 8.80 4.90 -16.65
N ASN A 15 10.00 4.89 -17.21
CA ASN A 15 10.59 6.07 -17.85
C ASN A 15 10.04 6.20 -19.28
N GLU A 16 9.10 7.12 -19.48
CA GLU A 16 8.49 7.39 -20.78
C GLU A 16 9.31 8.34 -21.66
N GLU A 17 10.30 9.02 -21.09
CA GLU A 17 11.12 10.01 -21.82
C GLU A 17 12.22 9.36 -22.66
N GLN A 18 12.64 8.14 -22.31
CA GLN A 18 13.77 7.46 -22.94
C GLN A 18 13.41 6.05 -23.41
N PRO A 19 12.45 5.89 -24.33
CA PRO A 19 12.17 4.58 -24.90
C PRO A 19 13.35 4.07 -25.74
N SER A 20 13.60 2.78 -25.73
CA SER A 20 14.42 2.13 -26.73
C SER A 20 13.61 1.82 -27.99
N THR A 21 14.26 1.42 -29.07
CA THR A 21 13.59 1.00 -30.30
C THR A 21 13.52 -0.52 -30.34
N PHE A 22 12.36 -1.05 -30.70
CA PHE A 22 12.14 -2.48 -30.86
C PHE A 22 11.54 -2.81 -32.23
N PRO A 23 12.19 -3.64 -33.07
CA PRO A 23 11.64 -4.09 -34.34
C PRO A 23 10.50 -5.08 -34.09
N PHE A 24 9.28 -4.62 -34.30
CA PHE A 24 8.08 -5.40 -34.04
C PHE A 24 7.46 -5.94 -35.31
N LYS A 25 7.08 -7.22 -35.29
CA LYS A 25 6.32 -7.88 -36.36
C LYS A 25 4.91 -8.16 -35.90
N GLY A 26 3.93 -7.76 -36.68
CA GLY A 26 2.53 -7.89 -36.37
C GLY A 26 1.67 -8.13 -37.59
N TYR A 27 0.38 -8.13 -37.38
CA TYR A 27 -0.65 -8.18 -38.41
C TYR A 27 -1.60 -7.00 -38.27
N ALA A 28 -2.25 -6.59 -39.38
CA ALA A 28 -3.20 -5.50 -39.35
C ALA A 28 -4.35 -5.80 -38.41
N ALA A 29 -4.61 -4.87 -37.50
CA ALA A 29 -5.74 -4.95 -36.57
C ALA A 29 -7.05 -4.59 -37.30
N GLN A 30 -8.09 -5.40 -37.11
CA GLN A 30 -9.43 -5.18 -37.62
C GLN A 30 -10.45 -5.20 -36.48
N TYR A 31 -11.38 -4.28 -36.53
CA TYR A 31 -12.46 -4.19 -35.56
C TYR A 31 -13.80 -4.44 -36.30
N THR A 32 -14.54 -5.43 -35.85
CA THR A 32 -15.85 -5.79 -36.38
C THR A 32 -16.88 -5.83 -35.26
N PRO A 33 -18.16 -5.48 -35.52
CA PRO A 33 -19.23 -5.61 -34.54
C PRO A 33 -19.26 -7.03 -33.95
N SER A 34 -19.36 -7.15 -32.63
CA SER A 34 -19.53 -8.44 -31.99
C SER A 34 -20.94 -8.97 -32.16
N ILE A 35 -21.09 -10.29 -32.32
CA ILE A 35 -22.40 -10.97 -32.28
C ILE A 35 -22.86 -11.25 -30.84
N LEU A 36 -22.01 -11.00 -29.84
CA LEU A 36 -22.28 -11.34 -28.43
C LEU A 36 -22.68 -10.13 -27.58
N GLY A 37 -22.59 -8.91 -28.12
CA GLY A 37 -22.95 -7.69 -27.41
C GLY A 37 -22.52 -6.42 -28.14
N ASP A 38 -22.81 -5.26 -27.54
CA ASP A 38 -22.55 -3.93 -28.11
C ASP A 38 -21.09 -3.50 -27.98
N TYR A 39 -20.16 -4.29 -28.51
CA TYR A 39 -18.75 -3.95 -28.56
C TYR A 39 -18.10 -4.36 -29.88
N GLN A 40 -16.94 -3.77 -30.18
CA GLN A 40 -16.15 -4.13 -31.34
C GLN A 40 -15.21 -5.29 -31.01
N ARG A 41 -15.31 -6.37 -31.78
CA ARG A 41 -14.40 -7.52 -31.70
C ARG A 41 -13.10 -7.17 -32.41
N LEU A 42 -11.98 -7.21 -31.69
CA LEU A 42 -10.65 -7.13 -32.27
C LEU A 42 -10.26 -8.47 -32.91
N SER A 43 -9.74 -8.43 -34.12
CA SER A 43 -9.08 -9.54 -34.81
C SER A 43 -7.84 -9.04 -35.54
N TYR A 44 -6.96 -9.96 -35.92
CA TYR A 44 -5.73 -9.64 -36.65
C TYR A 44 -5.75 -10.35 -38.00
N ASP A 45 -5.63 -9.57 -39.09
CA ASP A 45 -5.63 -10.09 -40.46
C ASP A 45 -4.24 -10.66 -40.78
N ARG A 46 -4.11 -11.97 -40.76
CA ARG A 46 -2.86 -12.67 -41.05
C ARG A 46 -2.41 -12.55 -42.53
N SER A 47 -3.28 -12.10 -43.44
CA SER A 47 -2.91 -11.83 -44.83
C SER A 47 -2.21 -10.48 -45.00
N GLN A 48 -2.23 -9.62 -43.95
CA GLN A 48 -1.62 -8.29 -43.96
C GLN A 48 -0.54 -8.19 -42.85
N PRO A 49 0.60 -8.88 -43.00
CA PRO A 49 1.71 -8.72 -42.08
C PRO A 49 2.37 -7.36 -42.24
N TRP A 50 2.88 -6.83 -41.14
CA TRP A 50 3.69 -5.61 -41.15
C TRP A 50 4.89 -5.75 -40.21
N GLU A 51 5.95 -5.00 -40.51
CA GLU A 51 7.15 -4.89 -39.67
C GLU A 51 7.53 -3.42 -39.55
N ARG A 52 7.74 -2.94 -38.36
CA ARG A 52 8.20 -1.59 -38.09
C ARG A 52 8.85 -1.48 -36.72
N ASP A 53 9.69 -0.47 -36.58
CA ASP A 53 10.22 -0.09 -35.29
C ASP A 53 9.14 0.62 -34.46
N ILE A 54 9.02 0.19 -33.21
CA ILE A 54 8.13 0.81 -32.21
C ILE A 54 8.93 1.31 -31.01
N ALA A 55 8.40 2.28 -30.29
CA ALA A 55 8.92 2.68 -28.99
C ALA A 55 8.73 1.53 -28.00
N TYR A 56 9.81 1.19 -27.29
CA TYR A 56 9.84 0.15 -26.27
C TYR A 56 10.26 0.74 -24.93
N TYR A 57 9.29 0.86 -24.02
CA TYR A 57 9.47 1.43 -22.70
C TYR A 57 9.96 0.37 -21.71
N ASN A 58 11.25 0.10 -21.76
CA ASN A 58 11.91 -0.96 -20.98
C ASN A 58 12.81 -0.44 -19.85
N ARG A 59 12.68 0.84 -19.52
CA ARG A 59 13.41 1.47 -18.42
C ARG A 59 12.45 1.82 -17.30
N PHE A 60 12.89 1.58 -16.08
CA PHE A 60 12.18 1.93 -14.88
C PHE A 60 13.17 2.63 -13.94
N ASP A 61 12.78 3.79 -13.44
CA ASP A 61 13.54 4.55 -12.46
C ASP A 61 12.90 4.39 -11.08
N ALA A 62 13.74 4.30 -10.05
CA ALA A 62 13.25 4.24 -8.68
C ALA A 62 12.65 5.59 -8.28
N ASP A 63 11.38 5.61 -7.90
CA ASP A 63 10.65 6.80 -7.49
C ASP A 63 10.35 6.81 -5.99
N VAL A 64 10.40 5.66 -5.31
CA VAL A 64 10.35 5.56 -3.84
C VAL A 64 11.53 4.77 -3.33
N THR A 65 12.24 5.35 -2.37
CA THR A 65 13.39 4.76 -1.69
C THR A 65 13.24 4.89 -0.18
N VAL A 66 13.55 3.84 0.55
CA VAL A 66 13.52 3.85 2.02
C VAL A 66 14.91 3.66 2.61
N ALA A 67 15.19 4.39 3.70
CA ALA A 67 16.40 4.15 4.48
C ALA A 67 16.31 2.78 5.15
N ALA A 68 17.36 1.98 4.99
CA ALA A 68 17.41 0.63 5.56
C ALA A 68 17.29 0.68 7.10
N PRO A 69 16.26 0.06 7.69
CA PRO A 69 16.24 -0.11 9.14
C PRO A 69 17.26 -1.18 9.55
N LYS A 70 17.62 -1.22 10.84
CA LYS A 70 18.44 -2.32 11.36
C LYS A 70 17.67 -3.64 11.38
N ALA A 71 16.40 -3.56 11.68
CA ALA A 71 15.49 -4.70 11.72
C ALA A 71 14.04 -4.23 11.62
N TYR A 72 13.16 -5.15 11.22
CA TYR A 72 11.72 -5.03 11.39
C TYR A 72 11.24 -5.80 12.60
N VAL A 73 10.15 -5.32 13.19
CA VAL A 73 9.41 -6.07 14.21
C VAL A 73 8.03 -6.41 13.64
N VAL A 74 7.69 -7.69 13.70
CA VAL A 74 6.39 -8.20 13.27
C VAL A 74 5.69 -8.84 14.46
N PRO A 75 4.58 -8.27 14.95
CA PRO A 75 3.77 -8.88 15.99
C PRO A 75 3.30 -10.28 15.61
N GLN A 76 3.29 -11.20 16.58
CA GLN A 76 2.93 -12.61 16.36
C GLN A 76 1.50 -12.83 15.85
N ALA A 77 0.64 -11.84 15.97
CA ALA A 77 -0.72 -11.86 15.43
C ALA A 77 -0.78 -11.97 13.90
N TRP A 78 0.24 -11.47 13.20
CA TRP A 78 0.33 -11.46 11.73
C TRP A 78 0.83 -12.80 11.17
N ARG A 79 0.12 -13.88 11.47
CA ARG A 79 0.53 -15.25 11.16
C ARG A 79 0.81 -15.47 9.68
N GLU A 80 -0.07 -15.00 8.82
CA GLU A 80 0.06 -15.17 7.36
C GLU A 80 1.29 -14.47 6.79
N VAL A 81 1.62 -13.29 7.30
CA VAL A 81 2.83 -12.55 6.94
C VAL A 81 4.07 -13.32 7.40
N ILE A 82 4.08 -13.78 8.66
CA ILE A 82 5.20 -14.54 9.25
C ILE A 82 5.44 -15.84 8.47
N GLU A 83 4.40 -16.55 8.07
CA GLU A 83 4.51 -17.79 7.29
C GLU A 83 5.11 -17.54 5.91
N ARG A 84 4.67 -16.49 5.21
CA ARG A 84 5.21 -16.12 3.89
C ARG A 84 6.67 -15.70 3.96
N LEU A 85 7.04 -14.92 4.97
CA LEU A 85 8.46 -14.58 5.22
C LEU A 85 9.30 -15.84 5.43
N ARG A 86 8.79 -16.80 6.25
CA ARG A 86 9.48 -18.07 6.51
C ARG A 86 9.60 -18.94 5.26
N TRP A 87 8.54 -19.07 4.46
CA TRP A 87 8.56 -19.84 3.22
C TRP A 87 9.57 -19.30 2.20
N ASN A 88 9.80 -17.98 2.23
CA ASN A 88 10.80 -17.33 1.40
C ASN A 88 12.18 -17.22 2.06
N GLY A 89 12.41 -18.00 3.11
CA GLY A 89 13.72 -18.14 3.72
C GLY A 89 14.19 -16.94 4.54
N VAL A 90 13.29 -16.03 4.94
CA VAL A 90 13.65 -14.92 5.84
C VAL A 90 13.94 -15.44 7.23
N GLU A 91 15.12 -15.12 7.74
CA GLU A 91 15.54 -15.45 9.10
C GLU A 91 14.86 -14.51 10.09
N MET A 92 14.21 -15.10 11.11
CA MET A 92 13.47 -14.37 12.13
C MET A 92 13.80 -14.90 13.52
N SER A 93 14.07 -14.00 14.45
CA SER A 93 14.25 -14.31 15.86
C SER A 93 12.98 -14.01 16.64
N ARG A 94 12.59 -14.89 17.58
CA ARG A 94 11.47 -14.61 18.49
C ARG A 94 11.93 -13.86 19.72
N ILE A 95 11.15 -12.87 20.13
CA ILE A 95 11.33 -12.17 21.41
C ILE A 95 10.95 -13.13 22.53
N THR A 96 11.81 -13.27 23.51
CA THR A 96 11.65 -14.23 24.62
C THR A 96 11.03 -13.62 25.87
N ALA A 97 11.10 -12.30 26.02
CA ALA A 97 10.52 -11.56 27.14
C ALA A 97 10.03 -10.20 26.67
N GLU A 98 9.04 -9.66 27.37
CA GLU A 98 8.53 -8.32 27.10
C GLU A 98 9.68 -7.29 27.20
N GLN A 99 9.70 -6.35 26.24
CA GLN A 99 10.67 -5.27 26.22
C GLN A 99 10.12 -4.03 25.52
N THR A 100 10.54 -2.85 25.98
CA THR A 100 10.17 -1.59 25.35
C THR A 100 11.29 -1.12 24.43
N VAL A 101 10.94 -0.76 23.19
CA VAL A 101 11.87 -0.24 22.20
C VAL A 101 11.36 1.07 21.62
N THR A 102 12.29 1.92 21.18
CA THR A 102 11.93 3.06 20.31
C THR A 102 12.06 2.61 18.86
N ALA A 103 10.98 2.72 18.12
CA ALA A 103 10.92 2.31 16.72
C ALA A 103 10.27 3.36 15.83
N ARG A 104 10.66 3.38 14.55
CA ARG A 104 9.93 4.08 13.49
C ARG A 104 8.73 3.23 13.12
N TYR A 105 7.60 3.88 12.89
CA TYR A 105 6.38 3.27 12.39
C TYR A 105 5.70 4.20 11.39
N TYR A 106 4.79 3.65 10.61
CA TYR A 106 4.01 4.41 9.67
C TYR A 106 2.58 4.62 10.18
N HIS A 107 2.13 5.86 10.11
CA HIS A 107 0.72 6.19 10.16
C HIS A 107 0.20 6.22 8.73
N ILE A 108 -0.91 5.51 8.47
CA ILE A 108 -1.51 5.45 7.16
C ILE A 108 -2.39 6.69 6.99
N ALA A 109 -1.97 7.62 6.14
CA ALA A 109 -2.67 8.86 5.89
C ALA A 109 -3.82 8.67 4.90
N ASN A 110 -3.59 7.85 3.84
CA ASN A 110 -4.59 7.55 2.83
C ASN A 110 -4.34 6.20 2.18
N VAL A 111 -5.43 5.51 1.79
CA VAL A 111 -5.40 4.25 1.04
C VAL A 111 -6.45 4.28 -0.05
N GLY A 112 -6.03 4.02 -1.29
CA GLY A 112 -6.93 3.75 -2.41
C GLY A 112 -6.94 2.26 -2.72
N THR A 113 -8.11 1.64 -2.68
CA THR A 113 -8.30 0.21 -2.95
C THR A 113 -9.02 0.00 -4.27
N ARG A 114 -8.61 -0.99 -5.06
CA ARG A 114 -9.28 -1.37 -6.31
C ARG A 114 -10.74 -1.73 -6.05
N ALA A 115 -11.61 -1.35 -6.99
CA ALA A 115 -13.03 -1.69 -6.94
C ALA A 115 -13.30 -3.18 -7.22
N THR A 116 -12.36 -3.87 -7.88
CA THR A 116 -12.46 -5.28 -8.24
C THR A 116 -11.29 -6.07 -7.67
N ALA A 117 -11.57 -7.26 -7.18
CA ALA A 117 -10.55 -8.16 -6.69
C ALA A 117 -9.60 -8.61 -7.81
N TYR A 118 -8.33 -8.78 -7.48
CA TYR A 118 -7.30 -9.38 -8.31
C TYR A 118 -6.66 -10.53 -7.52
N GLU A 119 -6.62 -11.71 -8.08
CA GLU A 119 -6.09 -12.94 -7.45
C GLU A 119 -6.66 -13.20 -6.03
N GLY A 120 -7.94 -12.90 -5.82
CA GLY A 120 -8.62 -13.06 -4.55
C GLY A 120 -8.38 -11.96 -3.52
N HIS A 121 -7.63 -10.91 -3.85
CA HIS A 121 -7.32 -9.80 -2.98
C HIS A 121 -7.89 -8.47 -3.49
N MET A 122 -8.31 -7.62 -2.56
CA MET A 122 -8.63 -6.22 -2.82
C MET A 122 -7.34 -5.41 -2.68
N PHE A 123 -6.66 -5.23 -3.80
CA PHE A 123 -5.33 -4.61 -3.84
C PHE A 123 -5.38 -3.09 -3.57
N HIS A 124 -4.44 -2.58 -2.79
CA HIS A 124 -4.29 -1.15 -2.52
C HIS A 124 -3.36 -0.51 -3.55
N ASP A 125 -3.94 0.23 -4.50
CA ASP A 125 -3.16 0.91 -5.55
C ASP A 125 -2.44 2.16 -5.03
N THR A 126 -3.07 2.88 -4.09
CA THR A 126 -2.52 4.08 -3.48
C THR A 126 -2.27 3.85 -2.00
N VAL A 127 -1.08 4.19 -1.55
CA VAL A 127 -0.68 4.14 -0.14
C VAL A 127 0.08 5.42 0.17
N GLU A 128 -0.45 6.24 1.09
CA GLU A 128 0.20 7.46 1.56
C GLU A 128 0.50 7.32 3.04
N LEU A 129 1.75 7.56 3.42
CA LEU A 129 2.26 7.28 4.76
C LEU A 129 2.86 8.53 5.42
N GLU A 130 2.73 8.60 6.73
CA GLU A 130 3.48 9.51 7.58
C GLU A 130 4.41 8.70 8.49
N ALA A 131 5.72 8.87 8.31
CA ALA A 131 6.69 8.25 9.19
C ALA A 131 6.71 8.94 10.55
N ARG A 132 6.60 8.16 11.61
CA ARG A 132 6.61 8.62 13.00
C ARG A 132 7.58 7.76 13.82
N THR A 133 7.99 8.26 14.96
CA THR A 133 8.81 7.53 15.93
C THR A 133 8.08 7.48 17.28
N GLY A 134 8.09 6.32 17.91
CA GLY A 134 7.42 6.11 19.19
C GLY A 134 8.02 4.97 19.99
N GLN A 135 7.58 4.83 21.23
CA GLN A 135 7.91 3.69 22.09
C GLN A 135 6.84 2.60 21.92
N PHE A 136 7.29 1.37 21.79
CA PHE A 136 6.45 0.18 21.67
C PHE A 136 6.88 -0.88 22.67
N THR A 137 5.91 -1.49 23.31
CA THR A 137 6.10 -2.69 24.11
C THR A 137 5.94 -3.91 23.22
N LEU A 138 7.04 -4.59 22.98
CA LEU A 138 7.10 -5.85 22.23
C LEU A 138 6.81 -7.00 23.18
N GLN A 139 5.95 -7.91 22.77
CA GLN A 139 5.54 -9.04 23.57
C GLN A 139 6.44 -10.26 23.35
N ALA A 140 6.55 -11.11 24.36
CA ALA A 140 7.15 -12.41 24.17
C ALA A 140 6.40 -13.18 23.07
N GLY A 141 7.14 -13.65 22.06
CA GLY A 141 6.57 -14.33 20.91
C GLY A 141 6.56 -13.50 19.62
N ASP A 142 6.67 -12.17 19.69
CA ASP A 142 6.84 -11.32 18.52
C ASP A 142 8.15 -11.64 17.80
N TYR A 143 8.24 -11.25 16.52
CA TYR A 143 9.39 -11.56 15.68
C TYR A 143 10.22 -10.32 15.36
N VAL A 144 11.55 -10.50 15.41
CA VAL A 144 12.53 -9.53 14.92
C VAL A 144 13.19 -10.09 13.67
N ILE A 145 13.25 -9.28 12.64
CA ILE A 145 13.80 -9.62 11.32
C ILE A 145 14.98 -8.68 11.09
N SER A 146 16.18 -9.15 11.35
CA SER A 146 17.41 -8.42 11.05
C SER A 146 17.59 -8.31 9.53
N LEU A 147 18.05 -7.15 9.05
CA LEU A 147 18.43 -7.01 7.63
C LEU A 147 19.88 -7.46 7.35
N ASP A 148 20.62 -7.93 8.34
CA ASP A 148 21.91 -8.58 8.13
C ASP A 148 21.73 -10.06 7.76
N GLN A 149 21.07 -10.30 6.64
CA GLN A 149 20.78 -11.63 6.10
C GLN A 149 20.67 -11.59 4.56
N ASP A 150 20.76 -12.75 3.92
CA ASP A 150 20.74 -12.84 2.44
C ASP A 150 19.35 -12.46 1.87
N ASN A 151 18.27 -12.76 2.58
CA ASN A 151 16.88 -12.45 2.17
C ASN A 151 16.39 -11.06 2.63
N ALA A 152 17.30 -10.15 3.02
CA ALA A 152 16.97 -8.79 3.44
C ALA A 152 16.12 -8.05 2.37
N ARG A 153 16.45 -8.22 1.08
CA ARG A 153 15.71 -7.60 -0.02
C ARG A 153 14.24 -8.00 -0.03
N TYR A 154 13.94 -9.28 0.10
CA TYR A 154 12.57 -9.77 0.17
C TYR A 154 11.83 -9.20 1.38
N ALA A 155 12.49 -9.17 2.54
CA ALA A 155 11.88 -8.60 3.76
C ALA A 155 11.53 -7.11 3.56
N VAL A 156 12.41 -6.30 2.96
CA VAL A 156 12.15 -4.88 2.69
C VAL A 156 10.99 -4.72 1.71
N GLU A 157 11.02 -5.39 0.56
CA GLU A 157 9.99 -5.23 -0.48
C GLU A 157 8.61 -5.73 -0.06
N THR A 158 8.54 -6.66 0.89
CA THR A 158 7.24 -7.15 1.36
C THR A 158 6.72 -6.46 2.61
N LEU A 159 7.61 -5.88 3.44
CA LEU A 159 7.21 -5.21 4.69
C LEU A 159 7.07 -3.69 4.57
N GLU A 160 7.72 -3.05 3.60
CA GLU A 160 7.53 -1.61 3.35
C GLU A 160 6.20 -1.39 2.60
N PRO A 161 5.24 -0.66 3.19
CA PRO A 161 3.86 -0.60 2.65
C PRO A 161 3.76 0.02 1.25
N GLU A 162 4.66 0.92 0.87
CA GLU A 162 4.68 1.57 -0.44
C GLU A 162 5.33 0.71 -1.54
N ALA A 163 6.00 -0.39 -1.18
CA ALA A 163 6.59 -1.28 -2.18
C ALA A 163 5.51 -1.93 -3.06
N HIS A 164 5.84 -2.21 -4.33
CA HIS A 164 4.90 -2.74 -5.31
C HIS A 164 4.17 -4.00 -4.86
N ASP A 165 4.88 -4.94 -4.26
CA ASP A 165 4.37 -6.25 -3.84
C ASP A 165 4.32 -6.40 -2.31
N SER A 166 4.12 -5.29 -1.60
CA SER A 166 4.06 -5.33 -0.15
C SER A 166 2.85 -6.11 0.37
N PHE A 167 3.02 -6.77 1.51
CA PHE A 167 1.91 -7.41 2.21
C PHE A 167 0.78 -6.41 2.56
N PHE A 168 1.10 -5.13 2.75
CA PHE A 168 0.09 -4.11 2.96
C PHE A 168 -0.77 -3.90 1.71
N ARG A 169 -0.16 -3.73 0.54
CA ARG A 169 -0.90 -3.56 -0.73
C ARG A 169 -1.76 -4.77 -1.06
N TRP A 170 -1.30 -5.96 -0.73
CA TRP A 170 -2.04 -7.21 -0.88
C TRP A 170 -3.09 -7.46 0.20
N GLY A 171 -3.29 -6.53 1.14
CA GLY A 171 -4.34 -6.56 2.13
C GLY A 171 -4.11 -7.47 3.33
N PHE A 172 -2.89 -7.97 3.54
CA PHE A 172 -2.58 -8.83 4.71
C PHE A 172 -2.68 -8.08 6.04
N PHE A 173 -2.68 -6.75 6.00
CA PHE A 173 -2.81 -5.88 7.17
C PHE A 173 -4.15 -5.15 7.25
N ASN A 174 -5.18 -5.55 6.49
CA ASN A 174 -6.45 -4.81 6.38
C ASN A 174 -7.13 -4.52 7.71
N SER A 175 -6.93 -5.37 8.72
CA SER A 175 -7.51 -5.12 10.05
C SER A 175 -7.01 -3.84 10.73
N VAL A 176 -5.88 -3.25 10.29
CA VAL A 176 -5.44 -1.93 10.79
C VAL A 176 -6.28 -0.77 10.24
N LEU A 177 -7.01 -1.00 9.14
CA LEU A 177 -7.88 -0.02 8.50
C LEU A 177 -9.32 -0.07 9.04
N GLU A 178 -9.64 -1.11 9.80
CA GLU A 178 -10.98 -1.31 10.33
C GLU A 178 -11.27 -0.36 11.49
N LYS A 179 -12.46 0.21 11.51
CA LYS A 179 -12.99 0.88 12.69
C LYS A 179 -13.45 -0.20 13.68
N LYS A 180 -12.72 -0.37 14.77
CA LYS A 180 -13.03 -1.39 15.77
C LYS A 180 -14.34 -1.12 16.52
N GLU A 181 -14.64 0.14 16.76
CA GLU A 181 -15.87 0.56 17.44
C GLU A 181 -16.42 1.82 16.77
N ALA A 182 -17.70 1.84 16.48
CA ALA A 182 -18.40 3.07 16.17
C ALA A 182 -18.78 3.75 17.50
N PHE A 183 -18.60 5.08 17.59
CA PHE A 183 -19.22 5.83 18.65
C PHE A 183 -20.72 5.59 18.58
N SER A 184 -21.31 5.16 19.71
CA SER A 184 -22.74 5.05 19.82
C SER A 184 -23.31 6.45 20.04
N ASP A 185 -24.10 6.96 19.10
CA ASP A 185 -24.76 8.26 19.20
C ASP A 185 -25.56 8.35 20.52
N TYR A 186 -26.21 7.26 20.89
CA TYR A 186 -26.95 7.12 22.14
C TYR A 186 -26.11 7.42 23.39
N VAL A 187 -24.82 7.09 23.39
CA VAL A 187 -23.97 7.33 24.58
C VAL A 187 -23.20 8.64 24.47
N PHE A 188 -22.74 8.99 23.29
CA PHE A 188 -21.79 10.09 23.12
C PHE A 188 -22.44 11.42 22.77
N GLU A 189 -23.66 11.46 22.27
CA GLU A 189 -24.33 12.71 21.90
C GLU A 189 -24.70 13.56 23.14
N ASP A 190 -25.11 12.90 24.22
CA ASP A 190 -25.36 13.59 25.50
C ASP A 190 -24.04 14.15 26.08
N MET A 191 -22.98 13.36 26.10
CA MET A 191 -21.66 13.81 26.56
C MET A 191 -21.10 14.94 25.70
N ALA A 192 -21.25 14.84 24.37
CA ALA A 192 -20.83 15.89 23.44
C ALA A 192 -21.59 17.19 23.68
N SER A 193 -22.89 17.09 23.94
CA SER A 193 -23.76 18.24 24.26
C SER A 193 -23.34 18.94 25.56
N GLU A 194 -22.99 18.19 26.60
CA GLU A 194 -22.42 18.71 27.83
C GLU A 194 -21.08 19.40 27.61
N LEU A 195 -20.18 18.73 26.93
CA LEU A 195 -18.83 19.24 26.63
C LEU A 195 -18.87 20.55 25.82
N LEU A 196 -19.72 20.62 24.78
CA LEU A 196 -19.89 21.83 23.97
C LEU A 196 -20.55 22.99 24.74
N ARG A 197 -21.38 22.71 25.73
CA ARG A 197 -21.94 23.72 26.63
C ARG A 197 -20.90 24.29 27.60
N ASP A 198 -20.04 23.39 28.13
CA ASP A 198 -19.07 23.74 29.16
C ASP A 198 -17.81 24.38 28.59
N GLU A 199 -17.51 24.14 27.29
CA GLU A 199 -16.31 24.58 26.56
C GLU A 199 -16.68 25.46 25.33
N PRO A 200 -17.02 26.77 25.51
CA PRO A 200 -17.46 27.65 24.41
C PRO A 200 -16.44 27.75 23.24
N ALA A 201 -15.13 27.68 23.53
CA ALA A 201 -14.08 27.71 22.50
C ALA A 201 -14.10 26.45 21.65
N LEU A 202 -14.42 25.31 22.22
CA LEU A 202 -14.60 24.05 21.51
C LEU A 202 -15.88 24.07 20.67
N ALA A 203 -16.98 24.59 21.25
CA ALA A 203 -18.23 24.74 20.54
C ALA A 203 -18.10 25.58 19.27
N ALA A 204 -17.37 26.71 19.34
CA ALA A 204 -17.11 27.55 18.18
C ALA A 204 -16.28 26.81 17.08
N LYS A 205 -15.23 26.07 17.45
CA LYS A 205 -14.45 25.27 16.53
C LYS A 205 -15.27 24.14 15.88
N PHE A 206 -16.13 23.51 16.66
CA PHE A 206 -16.99 22.45 16.16
C PHE A 206 -18.03 22.97 15.18
N ALA A 207 -18.67 24.13 15.47
CA ALA A 207 -19.61 24.79 14.56
C ALA A 207 -18.96 25.16 13.22
N ASP A 208 -17.73 25.73 13.25
CA ASP A 208 -16.95 26.05 12.06
C ASP A 208 -16.56 24.80 11.25
N TRP A 209 -16.15 23.74 11.92
CA TRP A 209 -15.86 22.46 11.26
C TRP A 209 -17.10 21.85 10.60
N LYS A 210 -18.24 21.88 11.29
CA LYS A 210 -19.53 21.37 10.80
C LYS A 210 -19.98 22.13 9.54
N ALA A 211 -19.92 23.44 9.55
CA ALA A 211 -20.27 24.27 8.39
C ALA A 211 -19.42 23.92 7.17
N ARG A 212 -18.09 23.80 7.31
CA ARG A 212 -17.19 23.39 6.23
C ARG A 212 -17.42 21.96 5.73
N SER A 213 -17.89 21.07 6.60
CA SER A 213 -18.22 19.68 6.23
C SER A 213 -19.50 19.60 5.41
N GLU A 214 -20.49 20.42 5.75
CA GLU A 214 -21.76 20.51 5.02
C GLU A 214 -21.58 21.15 3.64
N GLU A 215 -20.76 22.20 3.51
CA GLU A 215 -20.42 22.81 2.21
C GLU A 215 -19.76 21.81 1.23
N ARG A 216 -18.88 20.95 1.73
CA ARG A 216 -18.27 19.89 0.91
C ARG A 216 -19.25 18.82 0.46
N ARG A 217 -20.32 18.61 1.21
CA ARG A 217 -21.35 17.63 0.91
C ARG A 217 -22.30 18.13 -0.18
N VAL A 218 -22.69 19.40 -0.11
CA VAL A 218 -23.56 20.07 -1.10
C VAL A 218 -22.82 20.32 -2.41
N GLY A 219 -21.52 20.51 -2.43
CA GLY A 219 -20.73 20.73 -3.65
C GLY A 219 -20.39 19.45 -4.45
N LYS A 220 -20.93 18.29 -4.06
CA LYS A 220 -20.76 16.99 -4.75
C LYS A 220 -22.05 16.42 -5.36
N GLU A 221 -23.15 17.14 -5.28
CA GLU A 221 -24.37 16.93 -6.07
C GLU A 221 -24.36 17.86 -7.31
#